data_da0ee56b8a377730d6a79bd6f96f910f
#
_entry.id   da0ee56b8a377730d6a79bd6f96f910f
#
_cell.length_a   1.000
_cell.length_b   1.000
_cell.length_c   1.000
_cell.angle_alpha   90.00
_cell.angle_beta   90.00
_cell.angle_gamma   90.00
#
_symmetry.space_group_name_H-M   'P 1'
#
loop_
_entity.id
_entity.type
_entity.pdbx_description
1 polymer ?
#
loop_
_entity_poly.entity_id
_entity_poly.type
_entity_poly.pdbx_seq_one_letter_code
_entity_poly.pdbx_strand_id
1 'polypeptide(L)'
;MGRIVQKYGGSSVADAESIKRVARRIARTRADGHEVIIVISAMGDATDELMDLALKVSPNPKSRELDMLLTTGERQSAALLAMALADLGVEAVSYTGSQAGILTTPTHGNARIIDITPGRVVRSLDEGSVVIVAGFQGVAQTTKDVTTLGRGASDTTAVALASALGADHCEIYTDVDGVYTADPRIVPSARRIAEIG
;
A
#
# COMPACT_ATOMS: atom_id res chain seq x y z
N MET A 1 22.65 -1.64 7.52
CA MET A 1 21.75 -2.36 6.61
C MET A 1 20.51 -2.69 7.40
N GLY A 2 19.35 -2.28 6.97
CA GLY A 2 18.09 -2.52 7.70
C GLY A 2 16.95 -2.75 6.72
N ARG A 3 15.84 -3.33 7.19
CA ARG A 3 14.62 -3.55 6.43
C ARG A 3 13.65 -2.40 6.68
N ILE A 4 13.20 -1.76 5.62
CA ILE A 4 12.33 -0.58 5.69
C ILE A 4 11.05 -0.84 4.89
N VAL A 5 9.90 -0.63 5.54
CA VAL A 5 8.62 -0.57 4.85
C VAL A 5 8.27 0.89 4.60
N GLN A 6 7.98 1.26 3.35
CA GLN A 6 7.56 2.60 2.96
C GLN A 6 6.15 2.56 2.39
N LYS A 7 5.23 3.33 2.95
CA LYS A 7 3.87 3.45 2.40
C LYS A 7 3.71 4.77 1.66
N TYR A 8 3.18 4.69 0.45
CA TYR A 8 2.83 5.86 -0.37
C TYR A 8 1.33 5.95 -0.61
N GLY A 9 0.72 7.07 -0.20
CA GLY A 9 -0.70 7.37 -0.41
C GLY A 9 -1.02 7.75 -1.85
N GLY A 10 -2.31 7.83 -2.20
CA GLY A 10 -2.78 8.15 -3.55
C GLY A 10 -2.26 9.49 -4.07
N SER A 11 -2.23 10.53 -3.24
CA SER A 11 -1.68 11.84 -3.58
C SER A 11 -0.18 11.79 -3.94
N SER A 12 0.58 10.90 -3.31
CA SER A 12 2.01 10.69 -3.59
C SER A 12 2.27 10.03 -4.94
N VAL A 13 1.30 9.36 -5.52
CA VAL A 13 1.38 8.60 -6.78
C VAL A 13 0.28 8.98 -7.77
N ALA A 14 -0.24 10.20 -7.68
CA ALA A 14 -1.41 10.66 -8.42
C ALA A 14 -1.23 10.66 -9.95
N ASP A 15 -0.01 10.81 -10.43
CA ASP A 15 0.33 10.87 -11.84
C ASP A 15 1.71 10.24 -12.15
N ALA A 16 2.05 10.14 -13.43
CA ALA A 16 3.31 9.56 -13.88
C ALA A 16 4.55 10.25 -13.30
N GLU A 17 4.54 11.59 -13.17
CA GLU A 17 5.67 12.34 -12.61
C GLU A 17 5.80 12.10 -11.09
N SER A 18 4.70 11.95 -10.40
CA SER A 18 4.66 11.57 -8.99
C SER A 18 5.24 10.17 -8.78
N ILE A 19 4.85 9.19 -9.59
CA ILE A 19 5.42 7.84 -9.57
C ILE A 19 6.94 7.88 -9.81
N LYS A 20 7.42 8.62 -10.79
CA LYS A 20 8.87 8.79 -11.05
C LYS A 20 9.61 9.45 -9.88
N ARG A 21 8.99 10.41 -9.18
CA ARG A 21 9.56 11.01 -7.96
C ARG A 21 9.70 9.98 -6.85
N VAL A 22 8.65 9.18 -6.63
CA VAL A 22 8.64 8.08 -5.66
C VAL A 22 9.71 7.05 -6.02
N ALA A 23 9.80 6.62 -7.29
CA ALA A 23 10.82 5.69 -7.76
C ALA A 23 12.25 6.18 -7.45
N ARG A 24 12.55 7.47 -7.72
CA ARG A 24 13.87 8.04 -7.40
C ARG A 24 14.17 8.04 -5.89
N ARG A 25 13.17 8.24 -5.04
CA ARG A 25 13.34 8.15 -3.58
C ARG A 25 13.66 6.72 -3.15
N ILE A 26 12.89 5.76 -3.63
CA ILE A 26 13.08 4.33 -3.34
C ILE A 26 14.46 3.86 -3.80
N ALA A 27 14.88 4.26 -5.01
CA ALA A 27 16.20 3.94 -5.55
C ALA A 27 17.34 4.44 -4.64
N ARG A 28 17.21 5.63 -4.04
CA ARG A 28 18.17 6.15 -3.05
C ARG A 28 18.19 5.29 -1.80
N THR A 29 17.03 5.02 -1.19
CA THR A 29 16.94 4.15 0.01
C THR A 29 17.57 2.79 -0.24
N ARG A 30 17.37 2.22 -1.44
CA ARG A 30 17.99 0.95 -1.85
C ARG A 30 19.51 1.09 -2.01
N ALA A 31 19.99 2.19 -2.61
CA ALA A 31 21.42 2.49 -2.77
C ALA A 31 22.14 2.68 -1.43
N ASP A 32 21.44 3.16 -0.40
CA ASP A 32 21.95 3.27 0.97
C ASP A 32 22.10 1.90 1.67
N GLY A 33 21.77 0.81 0.96
CA GLY A 33 22.00 -0.57 1.41
C GLY A 33 20.85 -1.18 2.20
N HIS A 34 19.64 -0.60 2.15
CA HIS A 34 18.46 -1.13 2.83
C HIS A 34 17.70 -2.15 1.96
N GLU A 35 17.05 -3.12 2.59
CA GLU A 35 15.95 -3.89 1.99
C GLU A 35 14.69 -3.05 2.04
N VAL A 36 14.03 -2.87 0.89
CA VAL A 36 12.92 -1.93 0.76
C VAL A 36 11.65 -2.65 0.33
N ILE A 37 10.62 -2.51 1.15
CA ILE A 37 9.26 -2.97 0.87
C ILE A 37 8.37 -1.74 0.73
N ILE A 38 7.61 -1.68 -0.34
CA ILE A 38 6.68 -0.60 -0.62
C ILE A 38 5.24 -1.10 -0.43
N VAL A 39 4.43 -0.32 0.26
CA VAL A 39 2.97 -0.46 0.23
C VAL A 39 2.40 0.74 -0.49
N ILE A 40 1.65 0.51 -1.56
CA ILE A 40 1.18 1.57 -2.44
C ILE A 40 -0.35 1.60 -2.49
N SER A 41 -0.92 2.80 -2.49
CA SER A 41 -2.35 3.06 -2.73
C SER A 41 -2.63 3.24 -4.22
N ALA A 42 -3.90 3.23 -4.60
CA ALA A 42 -4.35 3.63 -5.93
C ALA A 42 -3.92 5.07 -6.26
N MET A 43 -3.80 5.41 -7.53
CA MET A 43 -3.39 6.74 -8.00
C MET A 43 -4.50 7.76 -7.75
N GLY A 44 -4.18 8.88 -7.09
CA GLY A 44 -5.12 9.98 -6.90
C GLY A 44 -6.49 9.52 -6.41
N ASP A 45 -7.52 9.80 -7.20
CA ASP A 45 -8.93 9.49 -6.92
C ASP A 45 -9.41 8.18 -7.59
N ALA A 46 -8.50 7.36 -8.12
CA ALA A 46 -8.85 6.16 -8.92
C ALA A 46 -9.80 5.20 -8.18
N THR A 47 -9.70 5.07 -6.85
CA THR A 47 -10.62 4.23 -6.08
C THR A 47 -12.05 4.79 -6.11
N ASP A 48 -12.22 6.10 -6.00
CA ASP A 48 -13.53 6.75 -6.06
C ASP A 48 -14.10 6.71 -7.51
N GLU A 49 -13.27 6.87 -8.52
CA GLU A 49 -13.65 6.72 -9.93
C GLU A 49 -14.15 5.29 -10.25
N LEU A 50 -13.46 4.26 -9.73
CA LEU A 50 -13.88 2.87 -9.87
C LEU A 50 -15.20 2.59 -9.14
N MET A 51 -15.39 3.18 -7.96
CA MET A 51 -16.65 3.09 -7.21
C MET A 51 -17.79 3.74 -7.99
N ASP A 52 -17.60 4.94 -8.51
CA ASP A 52 -18.58 5.65 -9.32
C ASP A 52 -18.93 4.86 -10.60
N LEU A 53 -17.92 4.25 -11.24
CA LEU A 53 -18.14 3.40 -12.41
C LEU A 53 -19.00 2.18 -12.05
N ALA A 54 -18.71 1.53 -10.92
CA ALA A 54 -19.50 0.39 -10.45
C ALA A 54 -20.97 0.76 -10.23
N LEU A 55 -21.21 1.92 -9.58
CA LEU A 55 -22.56 2.41 -9.29
C LEU A 55 -23.33 2.82 -10.55
N LYS A 56 -22.64 3.31 -11.59
CA LYS A 56 -23.25 3.57 -12.92
C LYS A 56 -23.68 2.30 -13.63
N VAL A 57 -22.95 1.19 -13.43
CA VAL A 57 -23.29 -0.11 -14.03
C VAL A 57 -24.35 -0.83 -13.22
N SER A 58 -24.31 -0.76 -11.91
CA SER A 58 -25.24 -1.41 -10.99
C SER A 58 -25.50 -0.53 -9.77
N PRO A 59 -26.74 -0.14 -9.47
CA PRO A 59 -27.06 0.66 -8.29
C PRO A 59 -26.80 -0.09 -6.97
N ASN A 60 -26.71 -1.43 -7.01
CA ASN A 60 -26.40 -2.28 -5.87
C ASN A 60 -25.37 -3.34 -6.26
N PRO A 61 -24.10 -2.98 -6.45
CA PRO A 61 -23.07 -3.94 -6.87
C PRO A 61 -22.84 -4.97 -5.76
N LYS A 62 -22.66 -6.23 -6.15
CA LYS A 62 -22.29 -7.29 -5.20
C LYS A 62 -20.92 -6.97 -4.60
N SER A 63 -20.81 -7.01 -3.29
CA SER A 63 -19.59 -6.62 -2.55
C SER A 63 -18.36 -7.42 -3.00
N ARG A 64 -18.51 -8.71 -3.33
CA ARG A 64 -17.43 -9.54 -3.87
C ARG A 64 -16.85 -8.97 -5.18
N GLU A 65 -17.72 -8.60 -6.11
CA GLU A 65 -17.28 -8.05 -7.41
C GLU A 65 -16.75 -6.63 -7.27
N LEU A 66 -17.27 -5.88 -6.29
CA LEU A 66 -16.77 -4.56 -5.96
C LEU A 66 -15.32 -4.64 -5.41
N ASP A 67 -15.03 -5.58 -4.51
CA ASP A 67 -13.65 -5.83 -4.04
C ASP A 67 -12.71 -6.18 -5.21
N MET A 68 -13.16 -7.03 -6.13
CA MET A 68 -12.40 -7.37 -7.33
C MET A 68 -12.09 -6.14 -8.18
N LEU A 69 -13.06 -5.25 -8.36
CA LEU A 69 -12.90 -4.02 -9.15
C LEU A 69 -11.96 -3.03 -8.44
N LEU A 70 -12.25 -2.69 -7.19
CA LEU A 70 -11.50 -1.66 -6.45
C LEU A 70 -10.02 -2.02 -6.30
N THR A 71 -9.70 -3.30 -6.08
CA THR A 71 -8.29 -3.74 -5.95
C THR A 71 -7.45 -3.57 -7.21
N THR A 72 -8.05 -3.24 -8.35
CA THR A 72 -7.30 -2.97 -9.60
C THR A 72 -6.52 -1.66 -9.52
N GLY A 73 -6.99 -0.67 -8.76
CA GLY A 73 -6.32 0.63 -8.61
C GLY A 73 -4.91 0.49 -8.04
N GLU A 74 -4.75 -0.21 -6.93
CA GLU A 74 -3.44 -0.44 -6.31
C GLU A 74 -2.52 -1.32 -7.17
N ARG A 75 -3.09 -2.28 -7.91
CA ARG A 75 -2.31 -3.12 -8.84
C ARG A 75 -1.75 -2.29 -9.98
N GLN A 76 -2.52 -1.32 -10.50
CA GLN A 76 -2.05 -0.39 -11.52
C GLN A 76 -0.87 0.43 -10.99
N SER A 77 -1.01 1.05 -9.82
CA SER A 77 0.06 1.84 -9.20
C SER A 77 1.32 1.02 -8.97
N ALA A 78 1.15 -0.21 -8.44
CA ALA A 78 2.27 -1.10 -8.14
C ALA A 78 3.05 -1.50 -9.40
N ALA A 79 2.35 -1.82 -10.49
CA ALA A 79 2.97 -2.17 -11.76
C ALA A 79 3.72 -0.98 -12.38
N LEU A 80 3.11 0.22 -12.38
CA LEU A 80 3.74 1.43 -12.91
C LEU A 80 4.98 1.83 -12.10
N LEU A 81 4.93 1.68 -10.76
CA LEU A 81 6.10 1.95 -9.92
C LEU A 81 7.23 0.94 -10.19
N ALA A 82 6.92 -0.34 -10.39
CA ALA A 82 7.92 -1.35 -10.76
C ALA A 82 8.60 -1.01 -12.09
N MET A 83 7.84 -0.57 -13.10
CA MET A 83 8.38 -0.11 -14.39
C MET A 83 9.30 1.10 -14.21
N ALA A 84 8.89 2.09 -13.40
CA ALA A 84 9.69 3.27 -13.14
C ALA A 84 10.99 2.98 -12.35
N LEU A 85 11.01 1.95 -11.51
CA LEU A 85 12.22 1.48 -10.83
C LEU A 85 13.15 0.76 -11.80
N ALA A 86 12.62 -0.06 -12.70
CA ALA A 86 13.39 -0.73 -13.74
C ALA A 86 14.11 0.27 -14.66
N ASP A 87 13.47 1.38 -15.03
CA ASP A 87 14.08 2.48 -15.79
C ASP A 87 15.27 3.13 -15.06
N LEU A 88 15.33 2.99 -13.72
CA LEU A 88 16.44 3.46 -12.88
C LEU A 88 17.50 2.37 -12.62
N GLY A 89 17.38 1.20 -13.24
CA GLY A 89 18.26 0.05 -13.02
C GLY A 89 18.06 -0.64 -11.66
N VAL A 90 16.89 -0.47 -11.03
CA VAL A 90 16.54 -1.10 -9.76
C VAL A 90 15.60 -2.27 -10.01
N GLU A 91 16.05 -3.47 -9.68
CA GLU A 91 15.19 -4.66 -9.73
C GLU A 91 14.04 -4.51 -8.74
N ALA A 92 12.81 -4.67 -9.25
CA ALA A 92 11.61 -4.52 -8.46
C ALA A 92 10.51 -5.49 -8.91
N VAL A 93 9.72 -5.97 -7.96
CA VAL A 93 8.59 -6.87 -8.22
C VAL A 93 7.34 -6.37 -7.52
N SER A 94 6.21 -6.38 -8.24
CA SER A 94 4.91 -6.00 -7.70
C SER A 94 4.09 -7.24 -7.30
N TYR A 95 3.45 -7.18 -6.13
CA TYR A 95 2.58 -8.22 -5.61
C TYR A 95 1.21 -7.67 -5.24
N THR A 96 0.17 -8.46 -5.50
CA THR A 96 -1.14 -8.26 -4.86
C THR A 96 -1.06 -8.62 -3.38
N GLY A 97 -2.03 -8.20 -2.57
CA GLY A 97 -2.10 -8.61 -1.17
C GLY A 97 -2.08 -10.13 -0.98
N SER A 98 -2.78 -10.86 -1.84
CA SER A 98 -2.77 -12.33 -1.86
C SER A 98 -1.37 -12.90 -2.12
N GLN A 99 -0.66 -12.36 -3.11
CA GLN A 99 0.71 -12.80 -3.45
C GLN A 99 1.72 -12.44 -2.35
N ALA A 100 1.48 -11.37 -1.62
CA ALA A 100 2.27 -10.97 -0.45
C ALA A 100 1.93 -11.80 0.81
N GLY A 101 0.92 -12.68 0.73
CA GLY A 101 0.53 -13.57 1.82
C GLY A 101 -0.40 -12.93 2.85
N ILE A 102 -1.12 -11.85 2.52
CA ILE A 102 -2.06 -11.17 3.40
C ILE A 102 -3.37 -11.97 3.45
N LEU A 103 -3.59 -12.66 4.55
CA LEU A 103 -4.80 -13.45 4.81
C LEU A 103 -5.83 -12.64 5.60
N THR A 104 -7.09 -12.71 5.20
CA THR A 104 -8.17 -11.90 5.77
C THR A 104 -9.38 -12.73 6.18
N THR A 105 -10.28 -12.08 6.93
CA THR A 105 -11.66 -12.55 7.11
C THR A 105 -12.43 -12.50 5.78
N PRO A 106 -13.52 -13.28 5.60
CA PRO A 106 -14.30 -13.30 4.37
C PRO A 106 -15.32 -12.16 4.23
N THR A 107 -15.16 -11.09 5.02
CA THR A 107 -16.05 -9.93 4.98
C THR A 107 -15.63 -8.98 3.87
N HIS A 108 -16.41 -8.91 2.79
CA HIS A 108 -16.15 -7.98 1.69
C HIS A 108 -16.32 -6.51 2.10
N GLY A 109 -15.50 -5.63 1.54
CA GLY A 109 -15.53 -4.18 1.77
C GLY A 109 -14.95 -3.73 3.11
N ASN A 110 -14.80 -4.63 4.09
CA ASN A 110 -14.28 -4.32 5.43
C ASN A 110 -13.65 -5.56 6.08
N ALA A 111 -12.82 -6.27 5.33
CA ALA A 111 -12.09 -7.42 5.84
C ALA A 111 -11.04 -7.01 6.89
N ARG A 112 -10.70 -7.94 7.77
CA ARG A 112 -9.61 -7.78 8.75
C ARG A 112 -8.46 -8.70 8.40
N ILE A 113 -7.25 -8.24 8.53
CA ILE A 113 -6.05 -9.08 8.45
C ILE A 113 -6.06 -10.03 9.64
N ILE A 114 -5.98 -11.32 9.37
CA ILE A 114 -5.91 -12.37 10.40
C ILE A 114 -4.52 -12.99 10.50
N ASP A 115 -3.76 -12.96 9.39
CA ASP A 115 -2.39 -13.46 9.36
C ASP A 115 -1.65 -12.90 8.13
N ILE A 116 -0.33 -12.88 8.17
CA ILE A 116 0.53 -12.58 7.02
C ILE A 116 1.60 -13.66 6.94
N THR A 117 1.64 -14.35 5.80
CA THR A 117 2.65 -15.37 5.47
C THR A 117 3.56 -14.87 4.34
N PRO A 118 4.56 -14.01 4.63
CA PRO A 118 5.25 -13.21 3.63
C PRO A 118 6.39 -13.95 2.92
N GLY A 119 6.39 -15.27 2.87
CA GLY A 119 7.50 -16.07 2.35
C GLY A 119 7.90 -15.72 0.91
N ARG A 120 6.96 -15.28 0.07
CA ARG A 120 7.28 -14.81 -1.29
C ARG A 120 7.96 -13.45 -1.28
N VAL A 121 7.55 -12.56 -0.38
CA VAL A 121 8.17 -11.24 -0.17
C VAL A 121 9.61 -11.43 0.28
N VAL A 122 9.85 -12.26 1.31
CA VAL A 122 11.18 -12.55 1.83
C VAL A 122 12.11 -13.08 0.73
N ARG A 123 11.65 -14.05 -0.06
CA ARG A 123 12.46 -14.60 -1.18
C ARG A 123 12.89 -13.50 -2.16
N SER A 124 11.98 -12.61 -2.56
CA SER A 124 12.34 -11.53 -3.50
C SER A 124 13.29 -10.51 -2.88
N LEU A 125 13.20 -10.25 -1.58
CA LEU A 125 14.18 -9.42 -0.86
C LEU A 125 15.56 -10.09 -0.84
N ASP A 126 15.62 -11.39 -0.56
CA ASP A 126 16.86 -12.20 -0.58
C ASP A 126 17.51 -12.21 -1.97
N GLU A 127 16.70 -12.17 -3.03
CA GLU A 127 17.15 -12.04 -4.44
C GLU A 127 17.58 -10.59 -4.79
N GLY A 128 17.47 -9.65 -3.85
CA GLY A 128 17.91 -8.27 -3.99
C GLY A 128 16.89 -7.32 -4.61
N SER A 129 15.66 -7.77 -4.85
CA SER A 129 14.59 -6.94 -5.42
C SER A 129 13.95 -5.99 -4.40
N VAL A 130 13.52 -4.83 -4.84
CA VAL A 130 12.52 -4.02 -4.13
C VAL A 130 11.16 -4.68 -4.30
N VAL A 131 10.44 -4.88 -3.20
CA VAL A 131 9.12 -5.50 -3.23
C VAL A 131 8.02 -4.44 -3.10
N ILE A 132 7.10 -4.40 -4.06
CA ILE A 132 5.97 -3.47 -4.06
C ILE A 132 4.69 -4.27 -3.81
N VAL A 133 3.97 -3.95 -2.74
CA VAL A 133 2.73 -4.60 -2.37
C VAL A 133 1.56 -3.65 -2.60
N ALA A 134 0.57 -4.09 -3.37
CA ALA A 134 -0.69 -3.40 -3.49
C ALA A 134 -1.39 -3.38 -2.12
N GLY A 135 -1.56 -2.18 -1.54
CA GLY A 135 -2.22 -1.98 -0.26
C GLY A 135 -3.71 -2.28 -0.29
N PHE A 136 -4.40 -2.09 0.84
CA PHE A 136 -5.86 -2.13 0.94
C PHE A 136 -6.51 -3.50 0.68
N GLN A 137 -5.78 -4.54 0.31
CA GLN A 137 -6.31 -5.80 -0.17
C GLN A 137 -5.62 -7.02 0.44
N GLY A 138 -6.36 -8.14 0.47
CA GLY A 138 -5.87 -9.45 0.84
C GLY A 138 -6.69 -10.55 0.20
N VAL A 139 -6.58 -11.77 0.73
CA VAL A 139 -7.35 -12.92 0.31
C VAL A 139 -8.02 -13.56 1.51
N ALA A 140 -9.31 -13.83 1.44
CA ALA A 140 -10.02 -14.53 2.48
C ALA A 140 -9.47 -15.94 2.67
N GLN A 141 -9.11 -16.29 3.91
CA GLN A 141 -8.48 -17.57 4.20
C GLN A 141 -9.36 -18.77 3.81
N THR A 142 -10.68 -18.65 3.99
CA THR A 142 -11.64 -19.72 3.77
C THR A 142 -12.13 -19.81 2.35
N THR A 143 -12.62 -18.71 1.77
CA THR A 143 -13.25 -18.68 0.43
C THR A 143 -12.25 -18.48 -0.70
N LYS A 144 -11.04 -18.02 -0.40
CA LYS A 144 -10.02 -17.61 -1.37
C LYS A 144 -10.42 -16.43 -2.24
N ASP A 145 -11.48 -15.72 -1.89
CA ASP A 145 -11.89 -14.49 -2.56
C ASP A 145 -10.93 -13.34 -2.23
N VAL A 146 -10.75 -12.46 -3.20
CA VAL A 146 -10.09 -11.16 -2.97
C VAL A 146 -11.00 -10.33 -2.08
N THR A 147 -10.41 -9.66 -1.10
CA THR A 147 -11.14 -8.81 -0.13
C THR A 147 -10.44 -7.47 0.01
N THR A 148 -11.21 -6.44 0.32
CA THR A 148 -10.69 -5.11 0.69
C THR A 148 -10.83 -4.87 2.19
N LEU A 149 -9.88 -4.12 2.75
CA LEU A 149 -9.76 -3.88 4.20
C LEU A 149 -10.54 -2.64 4.69
N GLY A 150 -11.25 -1.96 3.80
CA GLY A 150 -11.91 -0.68 4.09
C GLY A 150 -11.03 0.56 3.83
N ARG A 151 -11.62 1.76 3.86
CA ARG A 151 -10.92 3.02 3.56
C ARG A 151 -9.75 3.26 4.53
N GLY A 152 -8.64 3.79 4.02
CA GLY A 152 -7.43 4.09 4.80
C GLY A 152 -6.57 2.89 5.16
N ALA A 153 -6.93 1.68 4.73
CA ALA A 153 -6.27 0.45 5.17
C ALA A 153 -4.91 0.17 4.52
N SER A 154 -4.42 1.02 3.61
CA SER A 154 -3.04 0.88 3.11
C SER A 154 -2.01 1.14 4.21
N ASP A 155 -2.30 2.04 5.16
CA ASP A 155 -1.46 2.26 6.34
C ASP A 155 -1.46 1.02 7.24
N THR A 156 -2.65 0.44 7.49
CA THR A 156 -2.79 -0.83 8.22
C THR A 156 -2.00 -1.96 7.54
N THR A 157 -2.05 -2.03 6.20
CA THR A 157 -1.28 -3.00 5.42
C THR A 157 0.23 -2.82 5.64
N ALA A 158 0.71 -1.57 5.63
CA ALA A 158 2.14 -1.27 5.82
C ALA A 158 2.63 -1.65 7.21
N VAL A 159 1.88 -1.29 8.25
CA VAL A 159 2.22 -1.62 9.64
C VAL A 159 2.19 -3.14 9.87
N ALA A 160 1.18 -3.83 9.35
CA ALA A 160 1.07 -5.27 9.47
C ALA A 160 2.21 -6.01 8.75
N LEU A 161 2.57 -5.58 7.54
CA LEU A 161 3.72 -6.13 6.80
C LEU A 161 5.04 -5.83 7.52
N ALA A 162 5.23 -4.61 8.06
CA ALA A 162 6.42 -4.26 8.81
C ALA A 162 6.60 -5.17 10.03
N SER A 163 5.53 -5.42 10.77
CA SER A 163 5.53 -6.34 11.90
C SER A 163 5.85 -7.78 11.47
N ALA A 164 5.17 -8.28 10.44
CA ALA A 164 5.35 -9.66 9.96
C ALA A 164 6.74 -9.93 9.37
N LEU A 165 7.39 -8.90 8.83
CA LEU A 165 8.73 -8.98 8.24
C LEU A 165 9.84 -8.61 9.22
N GLY A 166 9.53 -8.20 10.45
CA GLY A 166 10.51 -7.71 11.42
C GLY A 166 11.27 -6.49 10.89
N ALA A 167 10.57 -5.55 10.25
CA ALA A 167 11.20 -4.37 9.69
C ALA A 167 11.69 -3.42 10.80
N ASP A 168 12.85 -2.79 10.57
CA ASP A 168 13.42 -1.82 11.50
C ASP A 168 12.61 -0.52 11.54
N HIS A 169 12.03 -0.13 10.39
CA HIS A 169 11.23 1.09 10.25
C HIS A 169 10.03 0.86 9.35
N CYS A 170 8.92 1.54 9.71
CA CYS A 170 7.75 1.71 8.85
C CYS A 170 7.51 3.21 8.65
N GLU A 171 7.71 3.68 7.42
CA GLU A 171 7.58 5.07 7.03
C GLU A 171 6.26 5.27 6.27
N ILE A 172 5.45 6.23 6.72
CA ILE A 172 4.19 6.57 6.04
C ILE A 172 4.35 7.95 5.40
N TYR A 173 4.40 7.96 4.07
CA TYR A 173 4.47 9.18 3.27
C TYR A 173 3.05 9.65 2.93
N THR A 174 2.73 10.85 3.36
CA THR A 174 1.42 11.49 3.24
C THR A 174 1.59 12.97 2.88
N ASP A 175 0.51 13.63 2.53
CA ASP A 175 0.43 15.05 2.23
C ASP A 175 0.21 15.94 3.47
N VAL A 176 0.21 15.35 4.67
CA VAL A 176 0.18 16.08 5.93
C VAL A 176 1.51 16.00 6.66
N ASP A 177 1.84 17.05 7.43
CA ASP A 177 3.15 17.18 8.11
C ASP A 177 3.34 16.24 9.32
N GLY A 178 2.34 15.42 9.65
CA GLY A 178 2.38 14.48 10.75
C GLY A 178 1.10 14.46 11.59
N VAL A 179 1.18 13.83 12.75
CA VAL A 179 0.07 13.76 13.72
C VAL A 179 0.09 15.00 14.59
N TYR A 180 -1.07 15.60 14.84
CA TYR A 180 -1.28 16.79 15.63
C TYR A 180 -2.19 16.51 16.83
N THR A 181 -2.11 17.37 17.86
CA THR A 181 -2.98 17.32 19.04
C THR A 181 -4.45 17.59 18.71
N ALA A 182 -4.72 18.27 17.60
CA ALA A 182 -6.03 18.53 17.01
C ALA A 182 -5.81 18.90 15.53
N ASP A 183 -6.88 19.02 14.73
CA ASP A 183 -6.77 19.49 13.34
C ASP A 183 -6.28 20.96 13.33
N PRO A 184 -5.09 21.26 12.80
CA PRO A 184 -4.52 22.62 12.81
C PRO A 184 -5.32 23.61 11.96
N ARG A 185 -6.16 23.14 11.03
CA ARG A 185 -7.07 23.98 10.22
C ARG A 185 -8.24 24.49 11.04
N ILE A 186 -8.61 23.78 12.12
CA ILE A 186 -9.73 24.12 13.01
C ILE A 186 -9.21 24.75 14.30
N VAL A 187 -8.11 24.22 14.84
CA VAL A 187 -7.51 24.66 16.11
C VAL A 187 -6.12 25.24 15.84
N PRO A 188 -5.97 26.59 15.72
CA PRO A 188 -4.69 27.22 15.39
C PRO A 188 -3.57 26.95 16.41
N SER A 189 -3.91 26.55 17.64
CA SER A 189 -2.95 26.19 18.70
C SER A 189 -2.56 24.71 18.67
N ALA A 190 -3.03 23.92 17.69
CA ALA A 190 -2.66 22.53 17.54
C ALA A 190 -1.15 22.39 17.33
N ARG A 191 -0.53 21.44 18.04
CA ARG A 191 0.90 21.18 17.95
C ARG A 191 1.16 19.82 17.33
N ARG A 192 2.17 19.75 16.46
CA ARG A 192 2.64 18.47 15.92
C ARG A 192 3.20 17.60 17.05
N ILE A 193 2.81 16.35 17.08
CA ILE A 193 3.29 15.35 18.03
C ILE A 193 4.53 14.72 17.41
N ALA A 194 5.67 14.86 18.08
CA ALA A 194 6.93 14.31 17.57
C ALA A 194 7.03 12.81 17.80
N GLU A 195 6.47 12.34 18.92
CA GLU A 195 6.50 10.93 19.33
C GLU A 195 5.21 10.60 20.08
N ILE A 196 4.64 9.43 19.80
CA ILE A 196 3.45 8.89 20.47
C ILE A 196 3.82 7.51 21.01
N GLY A 197 3.64 7.32 22.32
CA GLY A 197 3.81 6.03 23.02
C GLY A 197 2.52 5.25 23.13
#